data_56a5c6e568fb70188d74e8f2963998e5
#
_entry.id   56a5c6e568fb70188d74e8f2963998e5
#
_cell.length_a   1.000
_cell.length_b   1.000
_cell.length_c   1.000
_cell.angle_alpha   90.00
_cell.angle_beta   90.00
_cell.angle_gamma   90.00
#
_symmetry.space_group_name_H-M   'P 1'
#
loop_
_entity.id
_entity.type
_entity.pdbx_description
1 polymer ?
#
loop_
_entity_poly.entity_id
_entity_poly.type
_entity_poly.pdbx_seq_one_letter_code
_entity_poly.pdbx_strand_id
1 'polypeptide(L)'
;MLLPRIATLITGLSLGALAQAAPTVYPLTVENCGSTLNFQHAPTRTVTIGQAGTEMLYAMGLGDKVVGTSLWFNNVLDKYKAQNDKIERLADNEPSFESVIGKRPELVAVELEWMVGPQGAVGTREQFHELKIPTYLLPSDCEAKDNLVGADGTRLAPFRIETIYKSVSQLAQIFDVQERGQRLNDELKASLAKSIATAQGKQLKDASALVWFSSAQMDIEPFVAGHKGIPDFMLSTLGVRNVVASDEEWPTVGWETIAKANPTFLVIARMDRRRFPADDYEKKLAFLRSDPVTRNMDAVKHNRIIILDAMAMQASLRMFDGIEQLATAINGYDLSQ
;
A
#
# COMPACT_ATOMS: atom_id res chain seq x y z
N MET A 1 -44.38 -32.13 56.73
CA MET A 1 -44.53 -32.23 55.26
C MET A 1 -43.98 -30.95 54.66
N LEU A 2 -42.69 -30.99 54.17
CA LEU A 2 -42.07 -29.87 53.52
C LEU A 2 -42.04 -30.18 52.01
N LEU A 3 -42.63 -29.31 51.21
CA LEU A 3 -42.56 -29.35 49.74
C LEU A 3 -41.28 -28.61 49.24
N PRO A 4 -40.51 -29.14 48.30
CA PRO A 4 -39.38 -28.40 47.71
C PRO A 4 -39.86 -27.46 46.59
N ARG A 5 -39.40 -26.20 46.64
CA ARG A 5 -39.53 -25.22 45.57
C ARG A 5 -38.54 -25.52 44.47
N ILE A 6 -39.03 -25.86 43.27
CA ILE A 6 -38.23 -25.98 42.04
C ILE A 6 -38.03 -24.58 41.49
N ALA A 7 -36.77 -24.10 41.48
CA ALA A 7 -36.36 -22.88 40.79
C ALA A 7 -36.03 -23.21 39.33
N THR A 8 -36.85 -22.76 38.39
CA THR A 8 -36.60 -22.87 36.95
C THR A 8 -35.61 -21.78 36.53
N LEU A 9 -34.37 -22.16 36.19
CA LEU A 9 -33.39 -21.29 35.60
C LEU A 9 -33.73 -21.10 34.11
N ILE A 10 -34.17 -19.90 33.73
CA ILE A 10 -34.35 -19.49 32.32
C ILE A 10 -33.00 -18.98 31.86
N THR A 11 -32.26 -19.79 31.10
CA THR A 11 -31.05 -19.38 30.38
C THR A 11 -31.49 -18.61 29.14
N GLY A 12 -31.42 -17.28 29.20
CA GLY A 12 -31.63 -16.41 28.04
C GLY A 12 -30.47 -16.54 27.07
N LEU A 13 -30.66 -17.21 25.93
CA LEU A 13 -29.78 -17.09 24.77
C LEU A 13 -29.96 -15.68 24.18
N SER A 14 -29.03 -14.79 24.46
CA SER A 14 -28.89 -13.54 23.70
C SER A 14 -28.31 -13.87 22.33
N LEU A 15 -29.14 -14.00 21.30
CA LEU A 15 -28.70 -13.91 19.91
C LEU A 15 -28.17 -12.48 19.72
N GLY A 16 -26.85 -12.34 19.66
CA GLY A 16 -26.22 -11.12 19.16
C GLY A 16 -26.65 -10.91 17.71
N ALA A 17 -27.54 -9.96 17.46
CA ALA A 17 -27.82 -9.50 16.12
C ALA A 17 -26.52 -8.95 15.53
N LEU A 18 -25.95 -9.62 14.53
CA LEU A 18 -24.89 -9.06 13.69
C LEU A 18 -25.48 -7.78 13.08
N ALA A 19 -24.98 -6.63 13.48
CA ALA A 19 -25.38 -5.36 12.91
C ALA A 19 -24.95 -5.37 11.44
N GLN A 20 -25.89 -5.62 10.55
CA GLN A 20 -25.69 -5.59 9.11
C GLN A 20 -25.44 -4.13 8.71
N ALA A 21 -24.36 -3.86 7.95
CA ALA A 21 -24.09 -2.52 7.49
C ALA A 21 -25.25 -2.04 6.59
N ALA A 22 -25.75 -0.82 6.83
CA ALA A 22 -26.87 -0.29 6.06
C ALA A 22 -26.44 -0.07 4.58
N PRO A 23 -27.32 -0.37 3.61
CA PRO A 23 -27.08 -0.09 2.21
C PRO A 23 -26.79 1.38 1.95
N THR A 24 -26.01 1.67 0.92
CA THR A 24 -25.72 3.04 0.48
C THR A 24 -27.01 3.70 -0.04
N VAL A 25 -27.28 4.92 0.44
CA VAL A 25 -28.36 5.75 -0.11
C VAL A 25 -27.77 6.65 -1.18
N TYR A 26 -28.29 6.55 -2.40
CA TYR A 26 -27.92 7.44 -3.50
C TYR A 26 -28.99 8.52 -3.70
N PRO A 27 -28.59 9.76 -4.17
CA PRO A 27 -27.23 10.14 -4.53
C PRO A 27 -26.29 10.17 -3.34
N LEU A 28 -25.08 9.60 -3.50
CA LEU A 28 -24.04 9.59 -2.50
C LEU A 28 -23.05 10.70 -2.79
N THR A 29 -22.67 11.45 -1.75
CA THR A 29 -21.58 12.44 -1.80
C THR A 29 -20.40 11.93 -0.95
N VAL A 30 -19.19 11.97 -1.51
CA VAL A 30 -17.95 11.56 -0.83
C VAL A 30 -16.92 12.67 -0.94
N GLU A 31 -16.41 13.11 0.20
CA GLU A 31 -15.24 14.01 0.24
C GLU A 31 -13.97 13.20 0.06
N ASN A 32 -13.17 13.54 -0.96
CA ASN A 32 -11.96 12.80 -1.32
C ASN A 32 -10.85 13.72 -1.80
N CYS A 33 -9.79 13.86 -1.00
CA CYS A 33 -8.58 14.60 -1.38
C CYS A 33 -8.89 16.01 -1.93
N GLY A 34 -9.68 16.78 -1.18
CA GLY A 34 -10.03 18.16 -1.54
C GLY A 34 -11.09 18.29 -2.65
N SER A 35 -11.68 17.18 -3.11
CA SER A 35 -12.77 17.20 -4.11
C SER A 35 -14.01 16.52 -3.56
N THR A 36 -15.18 17.03 -3.94
CA THR A 36 -16.48 16.45 -3.64
C THR A 36 -16.94 15.58 -4.82
N LEU A 37 -17.05 14.28 -4.58
CA LEU A 37 -17.47 13.29 -5.59
C LEU A 37 -18.94 12.94 -5.39
N ASN A 38 -19.73 12.93 -6.48
CA ASN A 38 -21.16 12.65 -6.45
C ASN A 38 -21.48 11.41 -7.30
N PHE A 39 -22.19 10.44 -6.71
CA PHE A 39 -22.60 9.20 -7.35
C PHE A 39 -24.12 9.11 -7.32
N GLN A 40 -24.74 8.95 -8.50
CA GLN A 40 -26.19 8.75 -8.62
C GLN A 40 -26.60 7.30 -8.35
N HIS A 41 -25.67 6.37 -8.49
CA HIS A 41 -25.78 4.92 -8.26
C HIS A 41 -24.38 4.34 -8.06
N ALA A 42 -24.27 3.07 -7.65
CA ALA A 42 -23.01 2.35 -7.63
C ALA A 42 -22.40 2.27 -9.03
N PRO A 43 -21.11 2.64 -9.21
CA PRO A 43 -20.45 2.55 -10.51
C PRO A 43 -20.44 1.12 -11.06
N THR A 44 -20.75 0.96 -12.33
CA THR A 44 -20.69 -0.32 -13.04
C THR A 44 -19.45 -0.44 -13.94
N ARG A 45 -18.78 0.69 -14.17
CA ARG A 45 -17.62 0.79 -15.06
C ARG A 45 -16.56 1.65 -14.39
N THR A 46 -15.48 1.01 -13.93
CA THR A 46 -14.37 1.67 -13.24
C THR A 46 -13.07 1.44 -14.01
N VAL A 47 -12.31 2.50 -14.24
CA VAL A 47 -10.89 2.39 -14.60
C VAL A 47 -10.04 2.59 -13.35
N THR A 48 -9.05 1.75 -13.15
CA THR A 48 -8.06 1.91 -12.07
C THR A 48 -6.71 2.34 -12.63
N ILE A 49 -6.12 3.37 -12.03
CA ILE A 49 -4.76 3.85 -12.31
C ILE A 49 -3.96 3.59 -11.04
N GLY A 50 -3.37 2.42 -10.96
CA GLY A 50 -2.64 1.95 -9.80
C GLY A 50 -3.04 0.55 -9.35
N GLN A 51 -2.03 -0.26 -9.04
CA GLN A 51 -2.18 -1.64 -8.61
C GLN A 51 -2.90 -1.73 -7.25
N ALA A 52 -2.60 -0.81 -6.32
CA ALA A 52 -3.21 -0.82 -4.98
C ALA A 52 -4.73 -0.67 -5.04
N GLY A 53 -5.24 0.32 -5.76
CA GLY A 53 -6.68 0.53 -5.94
C GLY A 53 -7.35 -0.64 -6.66
N THR A 54 -6.68 -1.21 -7.68
CA THR A 54 -7.16 -2.38 -8.41
C THR A 54 -7.36 -3.58 -7.48
N GLU A 55 -6.35 -3.90 -6.67
CA GLU A 55 -6.39 -5.05 -5.75
C GLU A 55 -7.38 -4.84 -4.59
N MET A 56 -7.62 -3.58 -4.16
CA MET A 56 -8.69 -3.27 -3.18
C MET A 56 -10.07 -3.62 -3.75
N LEU A 57 -10.35 -3.25 -5.01
CA LEU A 57 -11.61 -3.61 -5.66
C LEU A 57 -11.74 -5.13 -5.83
N TYR A 58 -10.66 -5.82 -6.21
CA TYR A 58 -10.65 -7.28 -6.33
C TYR A 58 -10.91 -7.98 -4.99
N ALA A 59 -10.30 -7.50 -3.90
CA ALA A 59 -10.48 -8.05 -2.56
C ALA A 59 -11.94 -7.93 -2.07
N MET A 60 -12.63 -6.88 -2.51
CA MET A 60 -14.06 -6.70 -2.24
C MET A 60 -14.99 -7.41 -3.23
N GLY A 61 -14.43 -8.20 -4.19
CA GLY A 61 -15.22 -8.93 -5.19
C GLY A 61 -15.85 -8.02 -6.24
N LEU A 62 -15.20 -6.91 -6.59
CA LEU A 62 -15.68 -5.91 -7.55
C LEU A 62 -14.92 -5.97 -8.89
N GLY A 63 -14.25 -7.08 -9.20
CA GLY A 63 -13.50 -7.22 -10.45
C GLY A 63 -14.37 -7.11 -11.71
N ASP A 64 -15.64 -7.45 -11.63
CA ASP A 64 -16.63 -7.29 -12.72
C ASP A 64 -16.98 -5.81 -13.00
N LYS A 65 -16.65 -4.90 -12.09
CA LYS A 65 -16.84 -3.46 -12.25
C LYS A 65 -15.61 -2.77 -12.85
N VAL A 66 -14.46 -3.45 -12.93
CA VAL A 66 -13.22 -2.90 -13.50
C VAL A 66 -13.19 -3.18 -14.99
N VAL A 67 -13.11 -2.12 -15.81
CA VAL A 67 -13.11 -2.19 -17.29
C VAL A 67 -11.77 -1.82 -17.93
N GLY A 68 -10.80 -1.39 -17.11
CA GLY A 68 -9.43 -1.09 -17.52
C GLY A 68 -8.57 -0.85 -16.30
N THR A 69 -7.29 -1.22 -16.40
CA THR A 69 -6.29 -1.08 -15.32
C THR A 69 -4.95 -0.64 -15.89
N SER A 70 -4.12 -0.01 -15.08
CA SER A 70 -2.77 0.44 -15.45
C SER A 70 -1.88 0.62 -14.21
N LEU A 71 -0.62 0.95 -14.43
CA LEU A 71 0.40 1.17 -13.40
C LEU A 71 0.58 -0.06 -12.49
N TRP A 72 1.38 -1.00 -13.00
CA TRP A 72 1.69 -2.25 -12.32
C TRP A 72 3.19 -2.38 -12.04
N PHE A 73 3.59 -2.51 -10.77
CA PHE A 73 4.97 -2.81 -10.38
C PHE A 73 5.25 -4.32 -10.42
N ASN A 74 4.28 -5.11 -9.99
CA ASN A 74 4.37 -6.55 -9.87
C ASN A 74 3.19 -7.23 -10.57
N ASN A 75 3.31 -8.53 -10.84
CA ASN A 75 2.19 -9.33 -11.34
C ASN A 75 1.03 -9.31 -10.35
N VAL A 76 -0.17 -9.45 -10.87
CA VAL A 76 -1.37 -9.64 -10.05
C VAL A 76 -1.22 -10.89 -9.19
N LEU A 77 -1.75 -10.86 -7.98
CA LEU A 77 -1.79 -12.04 -7.10
C LEU A 77 -2.55 -13.19 -7.76
N ASP A 78 -2.07 -14.43 -7.62
CA ASP A 78 -2.65 -15.62 -8.26
C ASP A 78 -4.15 -15.74 -8.00
N LYS A 79 -4.60 -15.40 -6.78
CA LYS A 79 -6.03 -15.42 -6.40
C LYS A 79 -6.90 -14.47 -7.23
N TYR A 80 -6.32 -13.45 -7.87
CA TYR A 80 -7.02 -12.48 -8.72
C TYR A 80 -6.75 -12.66 -10.21
N LYS A 81 -5.83 -13.56 -10.59
CA LYS A 81 -5.38 -13.74 -11.97
C LYS A 81 -6.54 -13.98 -12.93
N ALA A 82 -7.44 -14.90 -12.61
CA ALA A 82 -8.54 -15.29 -13.49
C ALA A 82 -9.53 -14.15 -13.80
N GLN A 83 -9.71 -13.19 -12.88
CA GLN A 83 -10.53 -12.00 -13.15
C GLN A 83 -9.71 -10.91 -13.85
N ASN A 84 -8.44 -10.73 -13.47
CA ASN A 84 -7.56 -9.72 -14.07
C ASN A 84 -7.28 -10.01 -15.56
N ASP A 85 -7.13 -11.28 -15.95
CA ASP A 85 -6.89 -11.69 -17.34
C ASP A 85 -8.05 -11.31 -18.30
N LYS A 86 -9.23 -10.97 -17.77
CA LYS A 86 -10.39 -10.51 -18.52
C LYS A 86 -10.44 -8.99 -18.68
N ILE A 87 -9.57 -8.26 -18.00
CA ILE A 87 -9.56 -6.81 -17.92
C ILE A 87 -8.39 -6.28 -18.73
N GLU A 88 -8.66 -5.31 -19.59
CA GLU A 88 -7.61 -4.70 -20.42
C GLU A 88 -6.64 -3.91 -19.55
N ARG A 89 -5.35 -4.20 -19.70
CA ARG A 89 -4.28 -3.36 -19.18
C ARG A 89 -4.03 -2.22 -20.18
N LEU A 90 -4.43 -1.01 -19.81
CA LEU A 90 -4.31 0.17 -20.68
C LEU A 90 -2.85 0.60 -20.88
N ALA A 91 -2.04 0.43 -19.85
CA ALA A 91 -0.61 0.67 -19.86
C ALA A 91 0.08 -0.05 -18.68
N ASP A 92 1.37 -0.32 -18.80
CA ASP A 92 2.20 -0.81 -17.69
C ASP A 92 2.54 0.30 -16.68
N ASN A 93 2.62 1.54 -17.17
CA ASN A 93 2.80 2.75 -16.37
C ASN A 93 1.59 3.67 -16.55
N GLU A 94 1.83 4.93 -16.92
CA GLU A 94 0.80 5.96 -17.13
C GLU A 94 -0.02 5.65 -18.40
N PRO A 95 -1.36 5.49 -18.30
CA PRO A 95 -2.20 5.38 -19.48
C PRO A 95 -2.42 6.76 -20.13
N SER A 96 -2.77 6.81 -21.41
CA SER A 96 -3.21 8.08 -21.99
C SER A 96 -4.63 8.45 -21.52
N PHE A 97 -4.95 9.74 -21.47
CA PHE A 97 -6.28 10.24 -21.12
C PHE A 97 -7.35 9.60 -22.01
N GLU A 98 -7.09 9.53 -23.34
CA GLU A 98 -8.00 8.96 -24.32
C GLU A 98 -8.26 7.47 -24.08
N SER A 99 -7.24 6.71 -23.67
CA SER A 99 -7.41 5.28 -23.36
C SER A 99 -8.30 5.07 -22.14
N VAL A 100 -8.22 5.97 -21.15
CA VAL A 100 -9.05 5.95 -19.95
C VAL A 100 -10.49 6.32 -20.30
N ILE A 101 -10.73 7.48 -20.93
CA ILE A 101 -12.09 7.94 -21.25
C ILE A 101 -12.76 7.05 -22.31
N GLY A 102 -11.99 6.42 -23.21
CA GLY A 102 -12.47 5.44 -24.18
C GLY A 102 -13.17 4.24 -23.55
N LYS A 103 -12.86 3.92 -22.28
CA LYS A 103 -13.57 2.90 -21.50
C LYS A 103 -14.93 3.38 -20.97
N ARG A 104 -15.28 4.66 -21.13
CA ARG A 104 -16.50 5.29 -20.60
C ARG A 104 -16.70 4.97 -19.11
N PRO A 105 -15.72 5.30 -18.28
CA PRO A 105 -15.81 4.99 -16.85
C PRO A 105 -16.84 5.90 -16.17
N GLU A 106 -17.49 5.35 -15.15
CA GLU A 106 -18.32 6.08 -14.19
C GLU A 106 -17.53 6.44 -12.93
N LEU A 107 -16.31 5.90 -12.82
CA LEU A 107 -15.33 6.19 -11.77
C LEU A 107 -13.93 5.90 -12.32
N VAL A 108 -12.99 6.80 -12.02
CA VAL A 108 -11.54 6.54 -12.13
C VAL A 108 -10.96 6.49 -10.72
N ALA A 109 -10.46 5.32 -10.30
CA ALA A 109 -9.79 5.16 -9.02
C ALA A 109 -8.27 5.27 -9.23
N VAL A 110 -7.62 6.16 -8.49
CA VAL A 110 -6.23 6.57 -8.73
C VAL A 110 -5.40 6.33 -7.47
N GLU A 111 -4.23 5.74 -7.63
CA GLU A 111 -3.31 5.46 -6.53
C GLU A 111 -2.45 6.68 -6.18
N LEU A 112 -1.87 7.34 -7.18
CA LEU A 112 -0.90 8.42 -7.03
C LEU A 112 -1.45 9.75 -7.57
N GLU A 113 -1.40 10.82 -6.76
CA GLU A 113 -1.98 12.11 -7.10
C GLU A 113 -1.40 12.71 -8.38
N TRP A 114 -0.10 12.58 -8.62
CA TRP A 114 0.55 13.19 -9.79
C TRP A 114 -0.01 12.68 -11.13
N MET A 115 -0.73 11.55 -11.13
CA MET A 115 -1.46 11.06 -12.30
C MET A 115 -2.61 11.98 -12.70
N VAL A 116 -3.31 12.56 -11.73
CA VAL A 116 -4.54 13.35 -11.93
C VAL A 116 -4.51 14.69 -11.21
N GLY A 117 -3.43 15.01 -10.50
CA GLY A 117 -3.19 16.28 -9.84
C GLY A 117 -2.78 17.37 -10.83
N PRO A 118 -2.20 18.50 -10.35
CA PRO A 118 -1.77 19.60 -11.20
C PRO A 118 -0.77 19.19 -12.29
N GLN A 119 0.04 18.14 -12.07
CA GLN A 119 0.97 17.60 -13.06
C GLN A 119 0.23 16.94 -14.23
N GLY A 120 -0.92 16.33 -13.94
CA GLY A 120 -1.83 15.75 -14.91
C GLY A 120 -1.17 14.75 -15.86
N ALA A 121 -0.33 13.83 -15.35
CA ALA A 121 0.39 12.88 -16.20
C ALA A 121 -0.56 12.03 -17.08
N VAL A 122 -1.78 11.78 -16.59
CA VAL A 122 -2.85 11.15 -17.36
C VAL A 122 -3.90 12.18 -17.78
N GLY A 123 -4.23 13.12 -16.90
CA GLY A 123 -5.19 14.21 -17.09
C GLY A 123 -5.55 14.75 -15.72
N THR A 124 -5.95 16.04 -15.63
CA THR A 124 -6.29 16.63 -14.33
C THR A 124 -7.67 16.16 -13.84
N ARG A 125 -7.90 16.25 -12.53
CA ARG A 125 -9.22 15.94 -11.93
C ARG A 125 -10.32 16.82 -12.54
N GLU A 126 -10.02 18.08 -12.84
CA GLU A 126 -10.94 19.01 -13.49
C GLU A 126 -11.34 18.49 -14.87
N GLN A 127 -10.39 18.04 -15.71
CA GLN A 127 -10.67 17.49 -17.03
C GLN A 127 -11.61 16.27 -16.96
N PHE A 128 -11.39 15.37 -15.99
CA PHE A 128 -12.30 14.24 -15.78
C PHE A 128 -13.68 14.70 -15.29
N HIS A 129 -13.73 15.66 -14.35
CA HIS A 129 -15.00 16.16 -13.77
C HIS A 129 -15.83 16.93 -14.80
N GLU A 130 -15.21 17.67 -15.75
CA GLU A 130 -15.91 18.30 -16.89
C GLU A 130 -16.64 17.25 -17.73
N LEU A 131 -16.09 16.06 -17.87
CA LEU A 131 -16.72 14.91 -18.51
C LEU A 131 -17.70 14.14 -17.59
N LYS A 132 -17.95 14.65 -16.37
CA LYS A 132 -18.77 14.01 -15.33
C LYS A 132 -18.23 12.64 -14.88
N ILE A 133 -16.91 12.46 -14.93
CA ILE A 133 -16.21 11.29 -14.46
C ILE A 133 -15.56 11.63 -13.11
N PRO A 134 -16.09 11.14 -11.98
CA PRO A 134 -15.45 11.33 -10.67
C PRO A 134 -14.11 10.59 -10.63
N THR A 135 -13.11 11.26 -10.01
CA THR A 135 -11.78 10.68 -9.77
C THR A 135 -11.60 10.46 -8.27
N TYR A 136 -11.54 9.22 -7.84
CA TYR A 136 -11.26 8.83 -6.46
C TYR A 136 -9.76 8.62 -6.29
N LEU A 137 -9.10 9.48 -5.55
CA LEU A 137 -7.68 9.34 -5.19
C LEU A 137 -7.56 8.60 -3.87
N LEU A 138 -6.62 7.66 -3.77
CA LEU A 138 -6.39 6.97 -2.49
C LEU A 138 -5.95 7.97 -1.41
N PRO A 139 -6.65 8.07 -0.27
CA PRO A 139 -6.34 9.00 0.82
C PRO A 139 -4.90 8.97 1.30
N SER A 140 -4.22 7.82 1.20
CA SER A 140 -2.81 7.65 1.52
C SER A 140 -1.87 8.56 0.71
N ASP A 141 -2.29 9.01 -0.47
CA ASP A 141 -1.46 9.83 -1.35
C ASP A 141 -1.83 11.31 -1.35
N CYS A 142 -2.80 11.73 -0.54
CA CYS A 142 -3.15 13.14 -0.37
C CYS A 142 -3.16 13.61 1.09
N GLU A 143 -3.45 12.71 2.05
CA GLU A 143 -3.54 13.10 3.46
C GLU A 143 -2.14 13.33 4.04
N ALA A 144 -1.91 14.52 4.58
CA ALA A 144 -0.64 14.94 5.17
C ALA A 144 0.58 14.73 4.23
N LYS A 145 0.38 14.98 2.93
CA LYS A 145 1.40 14.88 1.89
C LYS A 145 1.32 16.08 0.95
N ASP A 146 2.45 16.68 0.63
CA ASP A 146 2.61 17.69 -0.40
C ASP A 146 3.20 17.03 -1.64
N ASN A 147 2.38 16.81 -2.65
CA ASN A 147 2.77 16.17 -3.90
C ASN A 147 3.43 17.11 -4.91
N LEU A 148 3.62 18.37 -4.56
CA LEU A 148 4.31 19.37 -5.39
C LEU A 148 5.80 19.47 -5.06
N VAL A 149 6.26 18.85 -3.97
CA VAL A 149 7.64 18.92 -3.49
C VAL A 149 8.28 17.53 -3.43
N GLY A 150 9.41 17.37 -4.11
CA GLY A 150 10.08 16.05 -4.26
C GLY A 150 9.58 15.27 -5.47
N ALA A 151 10.23 14.16 -5.80
CA ALA A 151 9.90 13.34 -6.97
C ALA A 151 8.54 12.64 -6.84
N ASP A 152 8.25 12.11 -5.64
CA ASP A 152 7.00 11.42 -5.30
C ASP A 152 6.29 12.09 -4.09
N GLY A 153 6.54 13.39 -3.90
CA GLY A 153 5.95 14.18 -2.82
C GLY A 153 6.75 14.13 -1.51
N THR A 154 6.36 14.99 -0.58
CA THR A 154 6.96 15.14 0.75
C THR A 154 5.89 14.97 1.82
N ARG A 155 6.18 14.16 2.83
CA ARG A 155 5.26 13.91 3.94
C ARG A 155 5.29 15.05 4.96
N LEU A 156 4.15 15.68 5.17
CA LEU A 156 3.96 16.73 6.18
C LEU A 156 3.79 16.14 7.60
N ALA A 157 3.32 14.89 7.69
CA ALA A 157 3.22 14.09 8.91
C ALA A 157 3.48 12.61 8.58
N PRO A 158 3.84 11.76 9.58
CA PRO A 158 4.02 10.33 9.37
C PRO A 158 2.80 9.68 8.71
N PHE A 159 3.06 8.72 7.82
CA PHE A 159 2.01 7.92 7.19
C PHE A 159 1.11 7.27 8.25
N ARG A 160 -0.18 7.27 7.98
CA ARG A 160 -1.20 6.69 8.84
C ARG A 160 -1.93 5.55 8.14
N ILE A 161 -1.89 4.36 8.75
CA ILE A 161 -2.52 3.16 8.20
C ILE A 161 -4.05 3.29 8.06
N GLU A 162 -4.65 4.19 8.85
CA GLU A 162 -6.08 4.50 8.77
C GLU A 162 -6.50 5.00 7.39
N THR A 163 -5.56 5.57 6.61
CA THR A 163 -5.84 6.00 5.22
C THR A 163 -6.15 4.81 4.32
N ILE A 164 -5.57 3.63 4.56
CA ILE A 164 -5.89 2.39 3.83
C ILE A 164 -7.30 1.91 4.24
N TYR A 165 -7.59 1.84 5.54
CA TYR A 165 -8.92 1.45 6.02
C TYR A 165 -10.01 2.40 5.53
N LYS A 166 -9.70 3.70 5.45
CA LYS A 166 -10.58 4.73 4.87
C LYS A 166 -10.81 4.47 3.38
N SER A 167 -9.75 4.15 2.61
CA SER A 167 -9.87 3.80 1.19
C SER A 167 -10.83 2.63 0.98
N VAL A 168 -10.65 1.54 1.72
CA VAL A 168 -11.52 0.36 1.68
C VAL A 168 -12.96 0.73 2.05
N SER A 169 -13.16 1.51 3.12
CA SER A 169 -14.50 1.89 3.58
C SER A 169 -15.22 2.82 2.60
N GLN A 170 -14.52 3.82 2.04
CA GLN A 170 -15.11 4.75 1.07
C GLN A 170 -15.44 4.03 -0.26
N LEU A 171 -14.53 3.21 -0.77
CA LEU A 171 -14.81 2.40 -1.96
C LEU A 171 -15.98 1.43 -1.71
N ALA A 172 -16.01 0.77 -0.55
CA ALA A 172 -17.14 -0.10 -0.20
C ALA A 172 -18.47 0.65 -0.16
N GLN A 173 -18.49 1.89 0.34
CA GLN A 173 -19.67 2.75 0.35
C GLN A 173 -20.06 3.16 -1.08
N ILE A 174 -19.09 3.56 -1.92
CA ILE A 174 -19.33 3.96 -3.32
C ILE A 174 -19.97 2.82 -4.12
N PHE A 175 -19.56 1.57 -3.86
CA PHE A 175 -20.05 0.37 -4.58
C PHE A 175 -21.19 -0.38 -3.86
N ASP A 176 -21.70 0.12 -2.74
CA ASP A 176 -22.75 -0.53 -1.92
C ASP A 176 -22.39 -1.96 -1.47
N VAL A 177 -21.16 -2.11 -0.96
CA VAL A 177 -20.61 -3.38 -0.46
C VAL A 177 -19.98 -3.23 0.93
N GLN A 178 -20.55 -2.42 1.81
CA GLN A 178 -20.00 -2.02 3.11
C GLN A 178 -19.61 -3.22 3.99
N GLU A 179 -20.39 -4.30 3.98
CA GLU A 179 -20.06 -5.53 4.72
C GLU A 179 -18.77 -6.18 4.23
N ARG A 180 -18.50 -6.15 2.90
CA ARG A 180 -17.27 -6.67 2.35
C ARG A 180 -16.07 -5.80 2.74
N GLY A 181 -16.26 -4.47 2.69
CA GLY A 181 -15.24 -3.52 3.14
C GLY A 181 -14.93 -3.66 4.63
N GLN A 182 -15.95 -3.83 5.48
CA GLN A 182 -15.74 -4.04 6.91
C GLN A 182 -14.97 -5.33 7.19
N ARG A 183 -15.36 -6.46 6.56
CA ARG A 183 -14.61 -7.72 6.71
C ARG A 183 -13.16 -7.58 6.28
N LEU A 184 -12.91 -6.95 5.13
CA LEU A 184 -11.54 -6.71 4.65
C LEU A 184 -10.74 -5.88 5.66
N ASN A 185 -11.29 -4.80 6.18
CA ASN A 185 -10.62 -3.97 7.19
C ASN A 185 -10.34 -4.75 8.49
N ASP A 186 -11.24 -5.62 8.92
CA ASP A 186 -11.04 -6.44 10.12
C ASP A 186 -9.95 -7.50 9.91
N GLU A 187 -9.89 -8.12 8.73
CA GLU A 187 -8.82 -9.04 8.32
C GLU A 187 -7.46 -8.34 8.30
N LEU A 188 -7.37 -7.13 7.73
CA LEU A 188 -6.14 -6.34 7.68
C LEU A 188 -5.66 -5.94 9.09
N LYS A 189 -6.56 -5.52 9.97
CA LYS A 189 -6.24 -5.20 11.37
C LYS A 189 -5.74 -6.43 12.12
N ALA A 190 -6.37 -7.58 11.91
CA ALA A 190 -5.95 -8.84 12.54
C ALA A 190 -4.55 -9.28 12.05
N SER A 191 -4.28 -9.15 10.73
CA SER A 191 -2.96 -9.43 10.14
C SER A 191 -1.89 -8.53 10.74
N LEU A 192 -2.14 -7.23 10.84
CA LEU A 192 -1.21 -6.28 11.45
C LEU A 192 -0.91 -6.64 12.91
N ALA A 193 -1.94 -6.91 13.71
CA ALA A 193 -1.77 -7.28 15.12
C ALA A 193 -0.94 -8.56 15.29
N LYS A 194 -1.14 -9.56 14.42
CA LYS A 194 -0.34 -10.80 14.37
C LYS A 194 1.13 -10.50 14.06
N SER A 195 1.39 -9.66 13.07
CA SER A 195 2.76 -9.30 12.66
C SER A 195 3.52 -8.57 13.79
N ILE A 196 2.84 -7.63 14.47
CA ILE A 196 3.40 -6.93 15.65
C ILE A 196 3.74 -7.94 16.75
N ALA A 197 2.82 -8.86 17.06
CA ALA A 197 3.04 -9.88 18.08
C ALA A 197 4.25 -10.79 17.75
N THR A 198 4.46 -11.12 16.46
CA THR A 198 5.62 -11.89 16.00
C THR A 198 6.92 -11.17 16.26
N ALA A 199 7.00 -9.85 16.07
CA ALA A 199 8.20 -9.06 16.28
C ALA A 199 8.52 -8.79 17.77
N GLN A 200 7.50 -8.77 18.65
CA GLN A 200 7.67 -8.43 20.08
C GLN A 200 8.56 -9.40 20.88
N GLY A 201 8.84 -10.58 20.35
CA GLY A 201 9.72 -11.58 21.00
C GLY A 201 11.21 -11.28 20.93
N LYS A 202 11.65 -10.27 20.15
CA LYS A 202 13.06 -9.97 19.90
C LYS A 202 13.49 -8.63 20.46
N GLN A 203 14.67 -8.59 21.06
CA GLN A 203 15.29 -7.31 21.45
C GLN A 203 15.84 -6.61 20.20
N LEU A 204 15.09 -5.65 19.68
CA LEU A 204 15.45 -4.83 18.52
C LEU A 204 16.00 -3.45 18.94
N LYS A 205 16.51 -3.34 20.19
CA LYS A 205 17.09 -2.11 20.69
C LYS A 205 18.21 -1.68 19.73
N ASP A 206 18.10 -0.46 19.23
CA ASP A 206 19.03 0.14 18.28
C ASP A 206 19.08 -0.49 16.87
N ALA A 207 18.23 -1.48 16.56
CA ALA A 207 18.13 -2.03 15.21
C ALA A 207 17.67 -0.96 14.22
N SER A 208 18.31 -0.93 13.06
CA SER A 208 18.01 0.05 12.02
C SER A 208 17.97 -0.60 10.64
N ALA A 209 17.26 0.02 9.71
CA ALA A 209 17.15 -0.48 8.36
C ALA A 209 17.25 0.64 7.31
N LEU A 210 17.73 0.28 6.12
CA LEU A 210 17.54 1.02 4.89
C LEU A 210 16.54 0.28 4.02
N VAL A 211 15.61 1.00 3.40
CA VAL A 211 14.71 0.44 2.37
C VAL A 211 15.09 1.01 1.02
N TRP A 212 15.60 0.15 0.14
CA TRP A 212 16.01 0.51 -1.22
C TRP A 212 14.95 0.09 -2.24
N PHE A 213 14.27 1.07 -2.83
CA PHE A 213 13.22 0.82 -3.81
C PHE A 213 13.81 0.54 -5.19
N SER A 214 14.49 1.51 -5.79
CA SER A 214 15.10 1.39 -7.13
C SER A 214 16.27 2.36 -7.28
N SER A 215 16.90 2.37 -8.45
CA SER A 215 17.88 3.37 -8.88
C SER A 215 17.87 3.46 -10.40
N ALA A 216 18.04 4.65 -10.95
CA ALA A 216 18.13 4.84 -12.40
C ALA A 216 19.36 4.13 -13.00
N GLN A 217 20.46 4.07 -12.24
CA GLN A 217 21.66 3.26 -12.50
C GLN A 217 22.13 2.63 -11.20
N MET A 218 22.97 1.60 -11.24
CA MET A 218 23.36 0.86 -10.03
C MET A 218 24.34 1.61 -9.13
N ASP A 219 25.22 2.43 -9.73
CA ASP A 219 26.32 3.14 -9.08
C ASP A 219 26.00 4.58 -8.66
N ILE A 220 24.78 5.04 -8.93
CA ILE A 220 24.32 6.35 -8.48
C ILE A 220 23.50 6.25 -7.19
N GLU A 221 23.10 7.40 -6.66
CA GLU A 221 22.26 7.50 -5.46
C GLU A 221 20.95 6.72 -5.61
N PRO A 222 20.69 5.74 -4.75
CA PRO A 222 19.46 4.95 -4.78
C PRO A 222 18.24 5.77 -4.31
N PHE A 223 17.05 5.45 -4.86
CA PHE A 223 15.78 5.87 -4.28
C PHE A 223 15.51 5.01 -3.05
N VAL A 224 15.50 5.66 -1.90
CA VAL A 224 15.31 5.01 -0.60
C VAL A 224 14.10 5.59 0.12
N ALA A 225 13.52 4.83 1.04
CA ALA A 225 12.36 5.31 1.77
C ALA A 225 12.70 6.44 2.73
N GLY A 226 11.96 7.54 2.64
CA GLY A 226 12.00 8.63 3.60
C GLY A 226 11.42 8.26 4.97
N HIS A 227 11.66 9.09 5.95
CA HIS A 227 11.41 8.75 7.37
C HIS A 227 9.96 8.97 7.83
N LYS A 228 9.07 9.48 7.01
CA LYS A 228 7.63 9.60 7.30
C LYS A 228 6.76 8.73 6.37
N GLY A 229 7.41 8.03 5.43
CA GLY A 229 6.73 7.25 4.41
C GLY A 229 6.20 5.90 4.91
N ILE A 230 5.64 5.15 3.98
CA ILE A 230 5.02 3.84 4.24
C ILE A 230 6.03 2.83 4.77
N PRO A 231 7.24 2.67 4.16
CA PRO A 231 8.21 1.73 4.71
C PRO A 231 8.73 2.13 6.10
N ASP A 232 8.80 3.42 6.42
CA ASP A 232 9.14 3.88 7.76
C ASP A 232 8.08 3.45 8.79
N PHE A 233 6.80 3.57 8.45
CA PHE A 233 5.71 3.02 9.25
C PHE A 233 5.85 1.51 9.46
N MET A 234 6.18 0.75 8.41
CA MET A 234 6.37 -0.70 8.50
C MET A 234 7.50 -1.06 9.47
N LEU A 235 8.64 -0.37 9.36
CA LEU A 235 9.80 -0.56 10.22
C LEU A 235 9.51 -0.17 11.67
N SER A 236 8.97 1.03 11.89
CA SER A 236 8.68 1.56 13.23
C SER A 236 7.66 0.72 13.99
N THR A 237 6.65 0.19 13.28
CA THR A 237 5.67 -0.75 13.82
C THR A 237 6.32 -2.02 14.37
N LEU A 238 7.46 -2.42 13.81
CA LEU A 238 8.25 -3.57 14.24
C LEU A 238 9.41 -3.20 15.20
N GLY A 239 9.51 -1.93 15.60
CA GLY A 239 10.56 -1.45 16.50
C GLY A 239 11.93 -1.26 15.82
N VAL A 240 11.98 -1.14 14.51
CA VAL A 240 13.20 -0.89 13.72
C VAL A 240 13.22 0.57 13.26
N ARG A 241 14.37 1.24 13.41
CA ARG A 241 14.55 2.63 12.98
C ARG A 241 14.96 2.71 11.50
N ASN A 242 14.34 3.59 10.73
CA ASN A 242 14.83 3.96 9.41
C ASN A 242 16.10 4.83 9.54
N VAL A 243 17.14 4.57 8.74
CA VAL A 243 18.40 5.36 8.76
C VAL A 243 18.29 6.65 7.94
N VAL A 244 17.26 6.82 7.13
CA VAL A 244 17.03 7.98 6.26
C VAL A 244 16.21 9.02 7.02
N ALA A 245 16.68 10.26 7.08
CA ALA A 245 16.03 11.34 7.83
C ALA A 245 15.22 12.32 6.94
N SER A 246 15.11 12.06 5.64
CA SER A 246 14.36 12.93 4.71
C SER A 246 12.85 12.76 4.88
N ASP A 247 12.11 13.86 4.76
CA ASP A 247 10.64 13.88 4.74
C ASP A 247 10.06 13.58 3.34
N GLU A 248 10.89 13.58 2.29
CA GLU A 248 10.47 13.12 0.97
C GLU A 248 10.04 11.66 1.00
N GLU A 249 9.09 11.28 0.15
CA GLU A 249 8.59 9.89 0.11
C GLU A 249 9.71 8.93 -0.32
N TRP A 250 10.42 9.27 -1.40
CA TRP A 250 11.52 8.50 -1.98
C TRP A 250 12.72 9.37 -2.33
N PRO A 251 13.44 9.90 -1.32
CA PRO A 251 14.67 10.67 -1.58
C PRO A 251 15.77 9.80 -2.19
N THR A 252 16.75 10.46 -2.81
CA THR A 252 18.02 9.83 -3.13
C THR A 252 19.05 10.08 -2.04
N VAL A 253 19.84 9.05 -1.70
CA VAL A 253 20.89 9.14 -0.66
C VAL A 253 22.13 8.38 -1.12
N GLY A 254 23.30 9.03 -1.10
CA GLY A 254 24.57 8.42 -1.55
C GLY A 254 25.01 7.21 -0.73
N TRP A 255 25.62 6.23 -1.40
CA TRP A 255 26.05 4.96 -0.79
C TRP A 255 27.05 5.13 0.35
N GLU A 256 27.92 6.15 0.30
CA GLU A 256 28.85 6.49 1.39
C GLU A 256 28.09 6.91 2.66
N THR A 257 27.02 7.68 2.50
CA THR A 257 26.16 8.09 3.62
C THR A 257 25.44 6.90 4.22
N ILE A 258 24.92 6.01 3.37
CA ILE A 258 24.26 4.77 3.79
C ILE A 258 25.25 3.85 4.50
N ALA A 259 26.44 3.66 3.95
CA ALA A 259 27.48 2.82 4.55
C ALA A 259 27.96 3.39 5.89
N LYS A 260 28.07 4.71 6.03
CA LYS A 260 28.41 5.37 7.30
C LYS A 260 27.31 5.16 8.36
N ALA A 261 26.05 5.16 7.96
CA ALA A 261 24.93 4.85 8.87
C ALA A 261 24.91 3.38 9.27
N ASN A 262 25.51 2.50 8.48
CA ASN A 262 25.67 1.06 8.70
C ASN A 262 24.40 0.37 9.22
N PRO A 263 23.32 0.32 8.41
CA PRO A 263 22.04 -0.22 8.86
C PRO A 263 22.16 -1.70 9.27
N THR A 264 21.40 -2.11 10.30
CA THR A 264 21.32 -3.50 10.75
C THR A 264 20.75 -4.41 9.67
N PHE A 265 19.73 -3.90 8.92
CA PHE A 265 19.05 -4.61 7.84
C PHE A 265 19.05 -3.78 6.57
N LEU A 266 19.10 -4.46 5.43
CA LEU A 266 18.75 -3.90 4.12
C LEU A 266 17.45 -4.53 3.64
N VAL A 267 16.47 -3.72 3.33
CA VAL A 267 15.21 -4.15 2.71
C VAL A 267 15.24 -3.69 1.25
N ILE A 268 15.14 -4.62 0.31
CA ILE A 268 15.24 -4.31 -1.11
C ILE A 268 13.96 -4.70 -1.84
N ALA A 269 13.47 -3.80 -2.69
CA ALA A 269 12.27 -4.05 -3.49
C ALA A 269 12.55 -5.04 -4.62
N ARG A 270 11.62 -5.97 -4.83
CA ARG A 270 11.51 -6.83 -6.01
C ARG A 270 10.37 -6.31 -6.88
N MET A 271 10.67 -6.05 -8.15
CA MET A 271 9.68 -5.66 -9.15
C MET A 271 9.70 -6.63 -10.33
N ASP A 272 8.55 -6.87 -10.92
CA ASP A 272 8.43 -7.56 -12.21
C ASP A 272 8.59 -6.56 -13.36
N ARG A 273 8.17 -5.30 -13.15
CA ARG A 273 8.48 -4.18 -14.04
C ARG A 273 9.98 -3.93 -14.11
N ARG A 274 10.48 -3.58 -15.28
CA ARG A 274 11.92 -3.34 -15.56
C ARG A 274 12.15 -1.97 -16.19
N ARG A 275 11.75 -0.89 -15.49
CA ARG A 275 12.00 0.48 -15.94
C ARG A 275 13.46 0.88 -15.74
N PHE A 276 14.04 0.50 -14.61
CA PHE A 276 15.42 0.79 -14.24
C PHE A 276 16.23 -0.49 -13.99
N PRO A 277 17.58 -0.44 -14.11
CA PRO A 277 18.42 -1.59 -13.76
C PRO A 277 18.19 -2.13 -12.36
N ALA A 278 17.97 -1.24 -11.39
CA ALA A 278 17.72 -1.61 -10.00
C ALA A 278 16.27 -2.03 -9.68
N ASP A 279 15.39 -2.15 -10.68
CA ASP A 279 14.11 -2.86 -10.51
C ASP A 279 14.34 -4.36 -10.38
N ASP A 280 15.49 -4.85 -10.86
CA ASP A 280 15.95 -6.22 -10.72
C ASP A 280 16.67 -6.42 -9.38
N TYR A 281 16.05 -7.13 -8.46
CA TYR A 281 16.62 -7.36 -7.12
C TYR A 281 17.91 -8.20 -7.16
N GLU A 282 18.10 -9.06 -8.15
CA GLU A 282 19.33 -9.85 -8.31
C GLU A 282 20.52 -8.96 -8.63
N LYS A 283 20.31 -7.92 -9.47
CA LYS A 283 21.33 -6.89 -9.74
C LYS A 283 21.63 -6.08 -8.48
N LYS A 284 20.62 -5.74 -7.68
CA LYS A 284 20.85 -5.10 -6.38
C LYS A 284 21.73 -5.96 -5.48
N LEU A 285 21.43 -7.26 -5.36
CA LEU A 285 22.22 -8.19 -4.56
C LEU A 285 23.67 -8.31 -5.07
N ALA A 286 23.87 -8.40 -6.40
CA ALA A 286 25.18 -8.45 -7.02
C ALA A 286 25.97 -7.16 -6.71
N PHE A 287 25.34 -5.99 -6.87
CA PHE A 287 25.95 -4.71 -6.53
C PHE A 287 26.37 -4.64 -5.05
N LEU A 288 25.45 -4.91 -4.13
CA LEU A 288 25.74 -4.84 -2.70
C LEU A 288 26.93 -5.72 -2.27
N ARG A 289 27.12 -6.85 -2.93
CA ARG A 289 28.20 -7.81 -2.61
C ARG A 289 29.54 -7.49 -3.30
N SER A 290 29.53 -6.75 -4.40
CA SER A 290 30.74 -6.47 -5.20
C SER A 290 31.30 -5.06 -5.00
N ASP A 291 30.45 -4.07 -4.75
CA ASP A 291 30.88 -2.69 -4.60
C ASP A 291 31.75 -2.48 -3.37
N PRO A 292 32.89 -1.74 -3.48
CA PRO A 292 33.84 -1.56 -2.39
C PRO A 292 33.27 -0.90 -1.12
N VAL A 293 32.24 -0.07 -1.26
CA VAL A 293 31.59 0.64 -0.16
C VAL A 293 30.55 -0.26 0.50
N THR A 294 29.60 -0.75 -0.28
CA THR A 294 28.41 -1.46 0.24
C THR A 294 28.74 -2.84 0.80
N ARG A 295 29.70 -3.59 0.22
CA ARG A 295 30.09 -4.92 0.71
C ARG A 295 30.62 -4.93 2.13
N ASN A 296 31.02 -3.76 2.66
CA ASN A 296 31.58 -3.61 4.00
C ASN A 296 30.49 -3.32 5.06
N MET A 297 29.26 -3.02 4.67
CA MET A 297 28.16 -2.85 5.61
C MET A 297 27.85 -4.17 6.33
N ASP A 298 27.53 -4.09 7.64
CA ASP A 298 27.25 -5.27 8.45
C ASP A 298 26.03 -6.05 7.95
N ALA A 299 25.02 -5.36 7.43
CA ALA A 299 23.87 -6.01 6.81
C ALA A 299 24.26 -6.90 5.62
N VAL A 300 25.26 -6.50 4.83
CA VAL A 300 25.77 -7.27 3.67
C VAL A 300 26.66 -8.42 4.14
N LYS A 301 27.61 -8.16 5.06
CA LYS A 301 28.52 -9.18 5.61
C LYS A 301 27.79 -10.32 6.29
N HIS A 302 26.74 -10.01 7.06
CA HIS A 302 25.94 -11.00 7.80
C HIS A 302 24.70 -11.45 7.03
N ASN A 303 24.57 -11.08 5.72
CA ASN A 303 23.45 -11.42 4.84
C ASN A 303 22.07 -11.07 5.45
N ARG A 304 21.98 -9.94 6.18
CA ARG A 304 20.73 -9.41 6.74
C ARG A 304 20.00 -8.55 5.70
N ILE A 305 19.70 -9.19 4.56
CA ILE A 305 19.05 -8.56 3.40
C ILE A 305 17.67 -9.19 3.23
N ILE A 306 16.62 -8.38 3.26
CA ILE A 306 15.23 -8.80 3.14
C ILE A 306 14.70 -8.33 1.79
N ILE A 307 14.15 -9.24 1.00
CA ILE A 307 13.56 -8.95 -0.31
C ILE A 307 12.06 -8.85 -0.13
N LEU A 308 11.47 -7.69 -0.45
CA LEU A 308 10.03 -7.49 -0.42
C LEU A 308 9.47 -7.20 -1.82
N ASP A 309 8.21 -7.56 -2.03
CA ASP A 309 7.41 -7.08 -3.14
C ASP A 309 7.34 -5.55 -3.11
N ALA A 310 7.57 -4.87 -4.24
CA ALA A 310 7.55 -3.41 -4.31
C ALA A 310 6.17 -2.85 -3.92
N MET A 311 5.07 -3.54 -4.24
CA MET A 311 3.73 -3.14 -3.81
C MET A 311 3.50 -3.30 -2.31
N ALA A 312 4.30 -4.14 -1.63
CA ALA A 312 4.28 -4.21 -0.18
C ALA A 312 4.89 -2.95 0.49
N MET A 313 5.66 -2.16 -0.25
CA MET A 313 6.25 -0.89 0.20
C MET A 313 5.37 0.33 -0.12
N GLN A 314 4.17 0.12 -0.66
CA GLN A 314 3.18 1.12 -1.01
C GLN A 314 1.94 1.01 -0.11
N ALA A 315 1.07 2.01 -0.14
CA ALA A 315 -0.20 2.00 0.60
C ALA A 315 -1.20 1.02 -0.04
N SER A 316 -0.91 -0.25 0.04
CA SER A 316 -1.63 -1.35 -0.61
C SER A 316 -2.03 -2.44 0.38
N LEU A 317 -2.86 -3.36 -0.05
CA LEU A 317 -3.18 -4.55 0.74
C LEU A 317 -1.95 -5.43 0.98
N ARG A 318 -0.99 -5.44 0.03
CA ARG A 318 0.26 -6.18 0.15
C ARG A 318 1.20 -5.64 1.24
N MET A 319 1.00 -4.41 1.70
CA MET A 319 1.78 -3.85 2.81
C MET A 319 1.64 -4.71 4.08
N PHE A 320 0.46 -5.28 4.33
CA PHE A 320 0.23 -6.13 5.50
C PHE A 320 1.02 -7.44 5.40
N ASP A 321 1.06 -8.05 4.22
CA ASP A 321 1.91 -9.22 3.95
C ASP A 321 3.40 -8.85 4.05
N GLY A 322 3.78 -7.65 3.61
CA GLY A 322 5.14 -7.11 3.75
C GLY A 322 5.57 -6.94 5.21
N ILE A 323 4.69 -6.43 6.07
CA ILE A 323 4.96 -6.32 7.52
C ILE A 323 5.13 -7.71 8.14
N GLU A 324 4.32 -8.71 7.77
CA GLU A 324 4.46 -10.10 8.24
C GLU A 324 5.80 -10.72 7.78
N GLN A 325 6.19 -10.49 6.53
CA GLN A 325 7.49 -10.95 6.00
C GLN A 325 8.66 -10.29 6.72
N LEU A 326 8.60 -8.97 6.95
CA LEU A 326 9.61 -8.25 7.72
C LEU A 326 9.71 -8.78 9.15
N ALA A 327 8.60 -8.93 9.85
CA ALA A 327 8.55 -9.45 11.22
C ALA A 327 9.17 -10.84 11.30
N THR A 328 8.83 -11.71 10.36
CA THR A 328 9.35 -13.08 10.29
C THR A 328 10.86 -13.10 10.00
N ALA A 329 11.31 -12.33 9.01
CA ALA A 329 12.72 -12.26 8.63
C ALA A 329 13.57 -11.68 9.78
N ILE A 330 13.16 -10.55 10.36
CA ILE A 330 13.84 -9.90 11.48
C ILE A 330 13.96 -10.86 12.67
N ASN A 331 12.89 -11.61 12.97
CA ASN A 331 12.89 -12.57 14.07
C ASN A 331 13.84 -13.75 13.82
N GLY A 332 14.06 -14.12 12.56
CA GLY A 332 14.98 -15.20 12.17
C GLY A 332 16.47 -14.86 12.21
N TYR A 333 16.85 -13.56 12.20
CA TYR A 333 18.27 -13.18 12.18
C TYR A 333 18.90 -13.22 13.58
N ASP A 334 20.15 -13.68 13.66
CA ASP A 334 21.00 -13.52 14.83
C ASP A 334 21.62 -12.12 14.84
N LEU A 335 21.32 -11.33 15.86
CA LEU A 335 21.83 -9.96 16.05
C LEU A 335 22.98 -9.87 17.07
N SER A 336 23.45 -11.00 17.57
CA SER A 336 24.58 -11.06 18.54
C SER A 336 25.95 -10.94 17.85
N GLN A 337 25.98 -10.97 16.51
CA GLN A 337 27.19 -10.90 15.67
C GLN A 337 27.42 -9.50 15.10
#